data_884e0859d2238f87c179d23a41d4193c
#
_entry.id   884e0859d2238f87c179d23a41d4193c
#
_cell.length_a   1.000
_cell.length_b   1.000
_cell.length_c   1.000
_cell.angle_alpha   90.00
_cell.angle_beta   90.00
_cell.angle_gamma   90.00
#
_symmetry.space_group_name_H-M   'P 1'
#
loop_
_entity.id
_entity.type
_entity.pdbx_description
1 polymer ?
#
loop_
_entity_poly.entity_id
_entity_poly.type
_entity_poly.pdbx_seq_one_letter_code
_entity_poly.pdbx_strand_id
1 'polypeptide(L)'
;WARASRGDMLNNVLLYVPFGFCVALVIEPRWGRVTGIVVGTLLGVLLSLGLELLQASVAIRVSSLRDLSLNATGSLIGTVLGTAFHALGSRVSPQGTPRSRSAFVAMAILVLWLLERLWPLMPDPGLGQLKRAVRPLLTPHIDWMSLAGFLVGWLVVTQVVFSLVRRQRAMDVLLIVIATVLVGGAFVAGSTLDVAEIAAIALLLPLLVPFSRLDDGTRSTIVAVLLGVWLAWTSVRVLLDGSVGASAGMPELREVLLRNVPPPPLLANKSFSYLSLGWLLAGAGIVPYVAAGMTVLFVLLLTMLQLGVSSPDYGWVDLLIACLAGWIVARWIPRS
;
A
#
# COMPACT_ATOMS: atom_id res chain seq x y z
N TRP A 1 -30.89 5.92 -18.85
CA TRP A 1 -30.40 5.79 -17.46
C TRP A 1 -30.05 4.31 -17.22
N ALA A 2 -28.80 3.92 -17.54
CA ALA A 2 -28.33 2.60 -17.19
C ALA A 2 -28.31 2.51 -15.65
N ARG A 3 -28.96 1.48 -15.10
CA ARG A 3 -28.89 1.20 -13.66
C ARG A 3 -27.44 0.83 -13.33
N ALA A 4 -26.72 1.73 -12.63
CA ALA A 4 -25.41 1.39 -12.12
C ALA A 4 -25.51 0.10 -11.28
N SER A 5 -24.59 -0.82 -11.49
CA SER A 5 -24.60 -2.08 -10.75
C SER A 5 -24.35 -1.80 -9.25
N ARG A 6 -24.82 -2.68 -8.37
CA ARG A 6 -24.50 -2.58 -6.93
C ARG A 6 -22.99 -2.58 -6.69
N GLY A 7 -22.23 -3.23 -7.57
CA GLY A 7 -20.78 -3.26 -7.54
C GLY A 7 -20.15 -1.89 -7.81
N ASP A 8 -20.64 -1.14 -8.81
CA ASP A 8 -20.12 0.20 -9.13
C ASP A 8 -20.32 1.17 -7.97
N MET A 9 -21.49 1.04 -7.28
CA MET A 9 -21.78 1.88 -6.11
C MET A 9 -20.83 1.59 -4.95
N LEU A 10 -20.57 0.32 -4.67
CA LEU A 10 -19.67 -0.09 -3.61
C LEU A 10 -18.22 0.32 -3.91
N ASN A 11 -17.80 0.21 -5.17
CA ASN A 11 -16.47 0.64 -5.62
C ASN A 11 -16.23 2.13 -5.35
N ASN A 12 -17.17 2.98 -5.71
CA ASN A 12 -17.04 4.42 -5.50
C ASN A 12 -16.91 4.75 -4.00
N VAL A 13 -17.69 4.10 -3.14
CA VAL A 13 -17.56 4.26 -1.67
C VAL A 13 -16.19 3.76 -1.19
N LEU A 14 -15.82 2.52 -1.53
CA LEU A 14 -14.58 1.90 -1.04
C LEU A 14 -13.31 2.62 -1.49
N LEU A 15 -13.32 3.21 -2.69
CA LEU A 15 -12.18 3.97 -3.21
C LEU A 15 -11.84 5.18 -2.33
N TYR A 16 -12.83 5.83 -1.74
CA TYR A 16 -12.64 7.04 -0.94
C TYR A 16 -12.48 6.80 0.56
N VAL A 17 -12.78 5.58 1.05
CA VAL A 17 -12.56 5.23 2.48
C VAL A 17 -11.09 5.39 2.88
N PRO A 18 -10.08 4.85 2.15
CA PRO A 18 -8.68 5.04 2.50
C PRO A 18 -8.24 6.50 2.49
N PHE A 19 -8.74 7.28 1.52
CA PHE A 19 -8.45 8.71 1.44
C PHE A 19 -8.93 9.44 2.70
N GLY A 20 -10.22 9.30 3.04
CA GLY A 20 -10.79 9.93 4.23
C GLY A 20 -10.09 9.49 5.52
N PHE A 21 -9.76 8.21 5.64
CA PHE A 21 -9.01 7.66 6.76
C PHE A 21 -7.64 8.34 6.94
N CYS A 22 -6.84 8.42 5.87
CA CYS A 22 -5.53 9.06 5.91
C CYS A 22 -5.62 10.55 6.25
N VAL A 23 -6.57 11.28 5.64
CA VAL A 23 -6.77 12.72 5.91
C VAL A 23 -7.14 12.96 7.36
N ALA A 24 -8.05 12.15 7.93
CA ALA A 24 -8.42 12.26 9.34
C ALA A 24 -7.22 12.09 10.26
N LEU A 25 -6.36 11.10 10.01
CA LEU A 25 -5.15 10.87 10.80
C LEU A 25 -4.14 12.02 10.75
N VAL A 26 -4.13 12.79 9.66
CA VAL A 26 -3.26 13.98 9.53
C VAL A 26 -3.85 15.19 10.23
N ILE A 27 -5.16 15.40 10.14
CA ILE A 27 -5.84 16.62 10.58
C ILE A 27 -6.22 16.56 12.05
N GLU A 28 -6.79 15.45 12.52
CA GLU A 28 -7.29 15.31 13.90
C GLU A 28 -6.24 15.66 14.98
N PRO A 29 -4.96 15.23 14.89
CA PRO A 29 -3.98 15.52 15.91
C PRO A 29 -3.67 17.02 16.08
N ARG A 30 -3.98 17.83 15.07
CA ARG A 30 -3.67 19.28 15.08
C ARG A 30 -4.89 20.14 15.35
N TRP A 31 -6.05 19.75 14.84
CA TRP A 31 -7.25 20.60 14.82
C TRP A 31 -8.48 19.93 15.45
N GLY A 32 -8.30 18.75 16.04
CA GLY A 32 -9.35 18.03 16.75
C GLY A 32 -10.23 17.15 15.87
N ARG A 33 -11.00 16.28 16.52
CA ARG A 33 -11.78 15.22 15.90
C ARG A 33 -12.82 15.73 14.91
N VAL A 34 -13.63 16.70 15.32
CA VAL A 34 -14.70 17.25 14.48
C VAL A 34 -14.11 17.87 13.21
N THR A 35 -13.03 18.65 13.36
CA THR A 35 -12.32 19.24 12.24
C THR A 35 -11.74 18.18 11.31
N GLY A 36 -11.18 17.09 11.85
CA GLY A 36 -10.68 15.94 11.08
C GLY A 36 -11.76 15.32 10.21
N ILE A 37 -12.95 15.08 10.76
CA ILE A 37 -14.09 14.53 10.02
C ILE A 37 -14.58 15.51 8.95
N VAL A 38 -14.83 16.76 9.31
CA VAL A 38 -15.39 17.76 8.39
C VAL A 38 -14.42 18.03 7.24
N VAL A 39 -13.19 18.40 7.55
CA VAL A 39 -12.18 18.74 6.53
C VAL A 39 -11.84 17.54 5.66
N GLY A 40 -11.69 16.35 6.26
CA GLY A 40 -11.39 15.13 5.50
C GLY A 40 -12.52 14.76 4.54
N THR A 41 -13.77 14.88 4.96
CA THR A 41 -14.93 14.66 4.08
C THR A 41 -14.99 15.70 2.97
N LEU A 42 -14.80 16.98 3.30
CA LEU A 42 -14.79 18.07 2.30
C LEU A 42 -13.68 17.91 1.27
N LEU A 43 -12.47 17.54 1.68
CA LEU A 43 -11.36 17.27 0.76
C LEU A 43 -11.67 16.09 -0.16
N GLY A 44 -12.36 15.05 0.34
CA GLY A 44 -12.82 13.94 -0.49
C GLY A 44 -13.87 14.36 -1.52
N VAL A 45 -14.80 15.21 -1.12
CA VAL A 45 -15.79 15.81 -2.04
C VAL A 45 -15.10 16.66 -3.10
N LEU A 46 -14.17 17.51 -2.72
CA LEU A 46 -13.41 18.35 -3.65
C LEU A 46 -12.56 17.53 -4.61
N LEU A 47 -11.91 16.48 -4.14
CA LEU A 47 -11.16 15.54 -4.97
C LEU A 47 -12.09 14.86 -5.99
N SER A 48 -13.24 14.35 -5.52
CA SER A 48 -14.24 13.74 -6.38
C SER A 48 -14.76 14.72 -7.44
N LEU A 49 -15.10 15.93 -7.04
CA LEU A 49 -15.56 16.97 -7.97
C LEU A 49 -14.48 17.32 -9.01
N GLY A 50 -13.22 17.43 -8.55
CA GLY A 50 -12.09 17.70 -9.46
C GLY A 50 -11.91 16.60 -10.50
N LEU A 51 -12.01 15.33 -10.08
CA LEU A 51 -11.94 14.18 -10.98
C LEU A 51 -13.14 14.14 -11.95
N GLU A 52 -14.34 14.44 -11.48
CA GLU A 52 -15.55 14.52 -12.31
C GLU A 52 -15.42 15.62 -13.37
N LEU A 53 -14.90 16.80 -13.01
CA LEU A 53 -14.66 17.90 -13.95
C LEU A 53 -13.58 17.54 -14.98
N LEU A 54 -12.52 16.87 -14.57
CA LEU A 54 -11.50 16.35 -15.49
C LEU A 54 -12.09 15.30 -16.45
N GLN A 55 -12.95 14.42 -15.95
CA GLN A 55 -13.61 13.39 -16.76
C GLN A 55 -14.65 13.99 -17.72
N ALA A 56 -15.33 15.06 -17.34
CA ALA A 56 -16.27 15.79 -18.21
C ALA A 56 -15.57 16.45 -19.41
N SER A 57 -14.27 16.76 -19.30
CA SER A 57 -13.47 17.28 -20.42
C SER A 57 -13.04 16.18 -21.42
N VAL A 58 -13.23 14.91 -21.07
CA VAL A 58 -12.96 13.75 -21.94
C VAL A 58 -14.29 13.18 -22.41
N ALA A 59 -14.63 13.34 -23.67
CA ALA A 59 -15.96 13.20 -24.32
C ALA A 59 -16.72 11.86 -24.16
N ILE A 60 -16.38 10.96 -23.23
CA ILE A 60 -16.92 9.61 -23.11
C ILE A 60 -17.66 9.33 -21.79
N ARG A 61 -17.57 10.20 -20.77
CA ARG A 61 -18.24 9.98 -19.48
C ARG A 61 -19.13 11.13 -19.06
N VAL A 62 -20.33 10.78 -18.60
CA VAL A 62 -21.29 11.73 -18.02
C VAL A 62 -21.03 11.76 -16.51
N SER A 63 -20.58 12.91 -16.00
CA SER A 63 -20.45 13.15 -14.56
C SER A 63 -21.79 12.95 -13.85
N SER A 64 -21.75 12.26 -12.70
CA SER A 64 -22.94 11.86 -11.97
C SER A 64 -22.93 12.38 -10.53
N LEU A 65 -23.94 13.17 -10.16
CA LEU A 65 -24.16 13.57 -8.76
C LEU A 65 -24.25 12.37 -7.80
N ARG A 66 -24.62 11.22 -8.32
CA ARG A 66 -24.64 9.96 -7.58
C ARG A 66 -23.24 9.51 -7.22
N ASP A 67 -22.29 9.56 -8.16
CA ASP A 67 -20.90 9.16 -7.91
C ASP A 67 -20.26 10.11 -6.90
N LEU A 68 -20.51 11.41 -7.03
CA LEU A 68 -20.10 12.41 -6.04
C LEU A 68 -20.63 12.07 -4.63
N SER A 69 -21.90 11.68 -4.50
CA SER A 69 -22.51 11.34 -3.22
C SER A 69 -21.93 10.05 -2.61
N LEU A 70 -21.63 9.05 -3.44
CA LEU A 70 -21.01 7.79 -3.01
C LEU A 70 -19.56 8.01 -2.57
N ASN A 71 -18.79 8.81 -3.29
CA ASN A 71 -17.42 9.18 -2.96
C ASN A 71 -17.37 10.02 -1.67
N ALA A 72 -18.30 10.94 -1.47
CA ALA A 72 -18.47 11.70 -0.23
C ALA A 72 -18.78 10.77 0.96
N THR A 73 -19.66 9.77 0.75
CA THR A 73 -20.00 8.77 1.76
C THR A 73 -18.76 7.93 2.10
N GLY A 74 -17.98 7.50 1.12
CA GLY A 74 -16.72 6.78 1.32
C GLY A 74 -15.72 7.61 2.14
N SER A 75 -15.54 8.89 1.80
CA SER A 75 -14.67 9.80 2.54
C SER A 75 -15.15 9.99 3.99
N LEU A 76 -16.45 10.14 4.22
CA LEU A 76 -17.02 10.26 5.57
C LEU A 76 -16.78 9.00 6.38
N ILE A 77 -17.05 7.82 5.83
CA ILE A 77 -16.76 6.54 6.50
C ILE A 77 -15.26 6.46 6.83
N GLY A 78 -14.40 6.79 5.88
CA GLY A 78 -12.96 6.80 6.08
C GLY A 78 -12.51 7.74 7.20
N THR A 79 -13.03 8.97 7.23
CA THR A 79 -12.68 9.93 8.29
C THR A 79 -13.17 9.49 9.68
N VAL A 80 -14.37 8.90 9.76
CA VAL A 80 -14.88 8.35 11.03
C VAL A 80 -14.01 7.18 11.50
N LEU A 81 -13.62 6.28 10.60
CA LEU A 81 -12.72 5.17 10.93
C LEU A 81 -11.33 5.68 11.35
N GLY A 82 -10.78 6.67 10.64
CA GLY A 82 -9.49 7.28 10.98
C GLY A 82 -9.51 7.96 12.36
N THR A 83 -10.57 8.70 12.67
CA THR A 83 -10.73 9.31 13.99
C THR A 83 -10.97 8.29 15.10
N ALA A 84 -11.75 7.24 14.85
CA ALA A 84 -11.91 6.15 15.79
C ALA A 84 -10.58 5.42 16.05
N PHE A 85 -9.81 5.17 14.98
CA PHE A 85 -8.49 4.58 15.06
C PHE A 85 -7.51 5.45 15.87
N HIS A 86 -7.46 6.76 15.61
CA HIS A 86 -6.64 7.70 16.36
C HIS A 86 -7.05 7.73 17.85
N ALA A 87 -8.34 7.69 18.15
CA ALA A 87 -8.86 7.64 19.52
C ALA A 87 -8.48 6.35 20.26
N LEU A 88 -8.46 5.21 19.56
CA LEU A 88 -7.98 3.93 20.10
C LEU A 88 -6.46 3.98 20.33
N GLY A 89 -5.71 4.49 19.37
CA GLY A 89 -4.26 4.64 19.45
C GLY A 89 -3.82 5.58 20.58
N SER A 90 -4.53 6.70 20.77
CA SER A 90 -4.23 7.67 21.84
C SER A 90 -4.50 7.12 23.24
N ARG A 91 -5.40 6.15 23.40
CA ARG A 91 -5.60 5.43 24.68
C ARG A 91 -4.47 4.45 25.00
N VAL A 92 -3.72 4.02 23.96
CA VAL A 92 -2.63 3.04 24.08
C VAL A 92 -1.27 3.73 24.24
N SER A 93 -1.12 4.95 23.74
CA SER A 93 0.14 5.73 23.84
C SER A 93 -0.14 7.19 24.16
N PRO A 94 0.54 7.81 25.11
CA PRO A 94 0.37 9.24 25.44
C PRO A 94 0.66 10.11 24.20
N GLN A 95 -0.23 11.08 23.93
CA GLN A 95 -0.10 12.00 22.80
C GLN A 95 1.23 12.76 22.85
N GLY A 96 1.88 12.86 21.70
CA GLY A 96 3.06 13.71 21.51
C GLY A 96 4.41 13.03 21.68
N THR A 97 4.47 11.73 21.97
CA THR A 97 5.76 11.02 22.00
C THR A 97 6.27 10.75 20.57
N PRO A 98 7.60 10.74 20.36
CA PRO A 98 8.22 10.37 19.08
C PRO A 98 7.68 9.05 18.51
N ARG A 99 7.31 8.13 19.38
CA ARG A 99 6.76 6.80 19.06
C ARG A 99 5.41 6.86 18.32
N SER A 100 4.57 7.89 18.56
CA SER A 100 3.26 8.02 17.91
C SER A 100 3.37 8.39 16.42
N ARG A 101 4.40 9.14 16.03
CA ARG A 101 4.63 9.54 14.62
C ARG A 101 5.15 8.39 13.78
N SER A 102 6.08 7.61 14.30
CA SER A 102 6.57 6.39 13.64
C SER A 102 5.46 5.35 13.48
N ALA A 103 4.56 5.21 14.47
CA ALA A 103 3.40 4.33 14.40
C ALA A 103 2.43 4.71 13.27
N PHE A 104 2.29 6.02 12.96
CA PHE A 104 1.48 6.46 11.83
C PHE A 104 2.04 5.93 10.49
N VAL A 105 3.35 6.06 10.28
CA VAL A 105 4.00 5.56 9.04
C VAL A 105 3.87 4.05 8.95
N ALA A 106 4.11 3.33 10.05
CA ALA A 106 3.94 1.87 10.12
C ALA A 106 2.50 1.44 9.78
N MET A 107 1.50 2.19 10.25
CA MET A 107 0.10 1.91 9.91
C MET A 107 -0.21 2.19 8.44
N ALA A 108 0.32 3.28 7.87
CA ALA A 108 0.16 3.58 6.45
C ALA A 108 0.76 2.46 5.57
N ILE A 109 1.92 1.92 5.97
CA ILE A 109 2.54 0.77 5.30
C ILE A 109 1.60 -0.44 5.33
N LEU A 110 1.02 -0.77 6.49
CA LEU A 110 0.09 -1.91 6.62
C LEU A 110 -1.18 -1.72 5.76
N VAL A 111 -1.75 -0.51 5.75
CA VAL A 111 -2.92 -0.18 4.92
C VAL A 111 -2.61 -0.30 3.43
N LEU A 112 -1.48 0.24 2.97
CA LEU A 112 -1.07 0.13 1.56
C LEU A 112 -0.90 -1.32 1.14
N TRP A 113 -0.29 -2.14 2.00
CA TRP A 113 -0.12 -3.57 1.74
C TRP A 113 -1.45 -4.33 1.69
N LEU A 114 -2.37 -4.06 2.61
CA LEU A 114 -3.72 -4.65 2.59
C LEU A 114 -4.53 -4.21 1.36
N LEU A 115 -4.40 -2.94 0.96
CA LEU A 115 -5.03 -2.43 -0.26
C LEU A 115 -4.54 -3.17 -1.50
N GLU A 116 -3.24 -3.42 -1.60
CA GLU A 116 -2.67 -4.19 -2.71
C GLU A 116 -3.19 -5.63 -2.70
N ARG A 117 -3.25 -6.27 -1.52
CA ARG A 117 -3.64 -7.67 -1.37
C ARG A 117 -5.13 -7.94 -1.57
N LEU A 118 -5.96 -7.03 -1.13
CA LEU A 118 -7.40 -7.19 -1.14
C LEU A 118 -8.09 -6.41 -2.28
N TRP A 119 -7.30 -5.89 -3.24
CA TRP A 119 -7.88 -5.26 -4.42
C TRP A 119 -8.68 -6.27 -5.26
N PRO A 120 -9.87 -5.93 -5.80
CA PRO A 120 -10.52 -4.60 -5.86
C PRO A 120 -11.41 -4.27 -4.64
N LEU A 121 -11.28 -4.92 -3.51
CA LEU A 121 -12.05 -4.69 -2.28
C LEU A 121 -13.55 -4.98 -2.43
N MET A 122 -13.94 -5.72 -3.46
CA MET A 122 -15.32 -6.08 -3.74
C MET A 122 -15.64 -7.44 -3.12
N PRO A 123 -16.47 -7.52 -2.09
CA PRO A 123 -16.86 -8.81 -1.52
C PRO A 123 -17.76 -9.58 -2.50
N ASP A 124 -17.39 -10.80 -2.79
CA ASP A 124 -18.21 -11.79 -3.50
C ASP A 124 -18.31 -13.07 -2.66
N PRO A 125 -19.30 -13.17 -1.75
CA PRO A 125 -19.47 -14.32 -0.87
C PRO A 125 -20.05 -15.54 -1.60
N GLY A 126 -20.17 -15.52 -2.92
CA GLY A 126 -20.71 -16.60 -3.72
C GLY A 126 -19.83 -17.86 -3.71
N LEU A 127 -20.46 -19.05 -3.67
CA LEU A 127 -19.73 -20.33 -3.77
C LEU A 127 -18.91 -20.43 -5.06
N GLY A 128 -19.31 -19.74 -6.13
CA GLY A 128 -18.55 -19.64 -7.38
C GLY A 128 -17.22 -18.95 -7.19
N GLN A 129 -17.16 -17.86 -6.41
CA GLN A 129 -15.93 -17.16 -6.08
C GLN A 129 -15.03 -18.03 -5.20
N LEU A 130 -15.59 -18.66 -4.17
CA LEU A 130 -14.82 -19.53 -3.28
C LEU A 130 -14.17 -20.69 -4.05
N LYS A 131 -14.91 -21.33 -4.99
CA LYS A 131 -14.36 -22.38 -5.85
C LYS A 131 -13.22 -21.84 -6.73
N ARG A 132 -13.36 -20.64 -7.30
CA ARG A 132 -12.30 -20.00 -8.10
C ARG A 132 -11.07 -19.68 -7.24
N ALA A 133 -11.29 -19.14 -6.03
CA ALA A 133 -10.22 -18.77 -5.14
C ALA A 133 -9.38 -19.97 -4.68
N VAL A 134 -10.01 -21.12 -4.43
CA VAL A 134 -9.35 -22.34 -3.93
C VAL A 134 -8.77 -23.19 -5.07
N ARG A 135 -9.24 -23.01 -6.32
CA ARG A 135 -8.79 -23.83 -7.46
C ARG A 135 -7.26 -23.94 -7.63
N PRO A 136 -6.44 -22.87 -7.47
CA PRO A 136 -4.98 -22.98 -7.59
C PRO A 136 -4.36 -23.94 -6.58
N LEU A 137 -5.02 -24.16 -5.43
CA LEU A 137 -4.52 -25.08 -4.39
C LEU A 137 -4.68 -26.55 -4.79
N LEU A 138 -5.55 -26.87 -5.75
CA LEU A 138 -5.75 -28.24 -6.25
C LEU A 138 -4.68 -28.67 -7.25
N THR A 139 -4.04 -27.69 -7.92
CA THR A 139 -2.93 -27.91 -8.86
C THR A 139 -1.77 -27.02 -8.45
N PRO A 140 -1.09 -27.33 -7.33
CA PRO A 140 -0.10 -26.43 -6.77
C PRO A 140 1.10 -26.30 -7.72
N HIS A 141 1.38 -25.05 -8.11
CA HIS A 141 2.60 -24.65 -8.79
C HIS A 141 3.23 -23.52 -7.99
N ILE A 142 4.43 -23.77 -7.48
CA ILE A 142 5.15 -22.73 -6.72
C ILE A 142 6.12 -22.05 -7.67
N ASP A 143 5.82 -20.78 -7.96
CA ASP A 143 6.81 -19.89 -8.53
C ASP A 143 7.71 -19.34 -7.42
N TRP A 144 9.00 -19.67 -7.48
CA TRP A 144 9.98 -19.28 -6.47
C TRP A 144 10.15 -17.78 -6.33
N MET A 145 9.91 -17.06 -7.42
CA MET A 145 9.96 -15.60 -7.39
C MET A 145 8.77 -15.02 -6.62
N SER A 146 7.58 -15.49 -6.91
CA SER A 146 6.39 -15.11 -6.14
C SER A 146 6.54 -15.47 -4.66
N LEU A 147 7.07 -16.66 -4.35
CA LEU A 147 7.36 -17.09 -2.98
C LEU A 147 8.30 -16.10 -2.27
N ALA A 148 9.42 -15.73 -2.90
CA ALA A 148 10.38 -14.79 -2.33
C ALA A 148 9.76 -13.41 -2.11
N GLY A 149 8.99 -12.90 -3.07
CA GLY A 149 8.28 -11.62 -2.95
C GLY A 149 7.27 -11.61 -1.80
N PHE A 150 6.47 -12.67 -1.69
CA PHE A 150 5.53 -12.81 -0.58
C PHE A 150 6.24 -12.89 0.76
N LEU A 151 7.33 -13.66 0.86
CA LEU A 151 8.10 -13.79 2.09
C LEU A 151 8.69 -12.44 2.53
N VAL A 152 9.27 -11.68 1.62
CA VAL A 152 9.78 -10.33 1.92
C VAL A 152 8.65 -9.40 2.36
N GLY A 153 7.51 -9.40 1.65
CA GLY A 153 6.34 -8.61 2.04
C GLY A 153 5.83 -8.96 3.45
N TRP A 154 5.72 -10.25 3.76
CA TRP A 154 5.31 -10.72 5.09
C TRP A 154 6.33 -10.38 6.18
N LEU A 155 7.64 -10.37 5.89
CA LEU A 155 8.67 -9.91 6.85
C LEU A 155 8.53 -8.41 7.14
N VAL A 156 8.25 -7.60 6.13
CA VAL A 156 7.94 -6.17 6.33
C VAL A 156 6.72 -6.01 7.23
N VAL A 157 5.62 -6.70 6.93
CA VAL A 157 4.39 -6.65 7.75
C VAL A 157 4.64 -7.12 9.18
N THR A 158 5.44 -8.16 9.36
CA THR A 158 5.84 -8.65 10.69
C THR A 158 6.58 -7.57 11.47
N GLN A 159 7.56 -6.89 10.86
CA GLN A 159 8.28 -5.79 11.50
C GLN A 159 7.35 -4.61 11.82
N VAL A 160 6.42 -4.29 10.93
CA VAL A 160 5.38 -3.26 11.16
C VAL A 160 4.53 -3.63 12.37
N VAL A 161 4.01 -4.84 12.45
CA VAL A 161 3.19 -5.32 13.58
C VAL A 161 3.99 -5.26 14.89
N PHE A 162 5.26 -5.70 14.90
CA PHE A 162 6.11 -5.64 16.10
C PHE A 162 6.42 -4.21 16.54
N SER A 163 6.41 -3.24 15.63
CA SER A 163 6.58 -1.81 15.97
C SER A 163 5.30 -1.17 16.53
N LEU A 164 4.13 -1.65 16.10
CA LEU A 164 2.82 -1.09 16.48
C LEU A 164 2.29 -1.64 17.80
N VAL A 165 2.58 -2.91 18.11
CA VAL A 165 1.94 -3.64 19.19
C VAL A 165 2.99 -4.16 20.18
N ARG A 166 2.60 -4.27 21.45
CA ARG A 166 3.46 -4.91 22.45
C ARG A 166 3.79 -6.34 22.03
N ARG A 167 5.04 -6.75 22.22
CA ARG A 167 5.57 -8.07 21.80
C ARG A 167 4.64 -9.25 22.20
N GLN A 168 4.01 -9.15 23.36
CA GLN A 168 3.09 -10.21 23.86
C GLN A 168 1.85 -10.41 22.99
N ARG A 169 1.38 -9.33 22.31
CA ARG A 169 0.19 -9.37 21.43
C ARG A 169 0.53 -9.37 19.95
N ALA A 170 1.81 -9.23 19.62
CA ALA A 170 2.22 -9.10 18.23
C ALA A 170 1.90 -10.36 17.41
N MET A 171 2.00 -11.53 18.04
CA MET A 171 1.65 -12.80 17.40
C MET A 171 0.15 -12.89 17.11
N ASP A 172 -0.70 -12.50 18.06
CA ASP A 172 -2.15 -12.54 17.88
C ASP A 172 -2.58 -11.59 16.75
N VAL A 173 -2.01 -10.38 16.73
CA VAL A 173 -2.29 -9.41 15.66
C VAL A 173 -1.78 -9.91 14.31
N LEU A 174 -0.61 -10.52 14.25
CA LEU A 174 -0.09 -11.09 13.01
C LEU A 174 -0.99 -12.22 12.48
N LEU A 175 -1.47 -13.09 13.35
CA LEU A 175 -2.43 -14.15 12.98
C LEU A 175 -3.74 -13.57 12.47
N ILE A 176 -4.23 -12.47 13.06
CA ILE A 176 -5.42 -11.76 12.57
C ILE A 176 -5.14 -11.19 11.17
N VAL A 177 -3.98 -10.58 10.92
CA VAL A 177 -3.61 -10.07 9.61
C VAL A 177 -3.53 -11.20 8.58
N ILE A 178 -2.90 -12.33 8.91
CA ILE A 178 -2.85 -13.53 8.06
C ILE A 178 -4.27 -14.02 7.74
N ALA A 179 -5.11 -14.18 8.76
CA ALA A 179 -6.50 -14.59 8.57
C ALA A 179 -7.28 -13.62 7.68
N THR A 180 -7.08 -12.30 7.87
CA THR A 180 -7.72 -11.25 7.05
C THR A 180 -7.33 -11.37 5.59
N VAL A 181 -6.05 -11.61 5.28
CA VAL A 181 -5.58 -11.77 3.88
C VAL A 181 -6.11 -13.06 3.27
N LEU A 182 -6.04 -14.19 3.97
CA LEU A 182 -6.49 -15.47 3.44
C LEU A 182 -8.02 -15.50 3.25
N VAL A 183 -8.78 -15.04 4.25
CA VAL A 183 -10.23 -14.96 4.15
C VAL A 183 -10.64 -13.90 3.11
N GLY A 184 -10.00 -12.72 3.12
CA GLY A 184 -10.24 -11.68 2.13
C GLY A 184 -9.96 -12.18 0.71
N GLY A 185 -8.81 -12.84 0.48
CA GLY A 185 -8.47 -13.44 -0.80
C GLY A 185 -9.48 -14.50 -1.27
N ALA A 186 -10.14 -15.21 -0.34
CA ALA A 186 -11.17 -16.18 -0.69
C ALA A 186 -12.50 -15.54 -1.12
N PHE A 187 -12.83 -14.37 -0.54
CA PHE A 187 -14.14 -13.71 -0.70
C PHE A 187 -14.11 -12.39 -1.47
N VAL A 188 -12.96 -11.94 -1.94
CA VAL A 188 -12.86 -10.78 -2.83
C VAL A 188 -13.04 -11.20 -4.28
N ALA A 189 -13.90 -10.48 -5.01
CA ALA A 189 -14.23 -10.78 -6.40
C ALA A 189 -12.97 -10.79 -7.31
N GLY A 190 -12.79 -11.89 -8.05
CA GLY A 190 -11.67 -12.06 -8.99
C GLY A 190 -10.32 -12.38 -8.34
N SER A 191 -10.25 -12.43 -7.00
CA SER A 191 -9.03 -12.82 -6.29
C SER A 191 -8.90 -14.34 -6.22
N THR A 192 -7.66 -14.83 -6.13
CA THR A 192 -7.32 -16.25 -5.97
C THR A 192 -6.31 -16.40 -4.84
N LEU A 193 -6.38 -17.54 -4.12
CA LEU A 193 -5.39 -17.88 -3.13
C LEU A 193 -4.14 -18.40 -3.84
N ASP A 194 -3.02 -17.69 -3.66
CA ASP A 194 -1.76 -18.08 -4.25
C ASP A 194 -1.07 -19.13 -3.37
N VAL A 195 -0.66 -20.25 -3.99
CA VAL A 195 0.07 -21.32 -3.30
C VAL A 195 1.41 -20.81 -2.75
N ALA A 196 2.07 -19.93 -3.51
CA ALA A 196 3.35 -19.34 -3.09
C ALA A 196 3.16 -18.42 -1.86
N GLU A 197 2.04 -17.71 -1.75
CA GLU A 197 1.74 -16.92 -0.55
C GLU A 197 1.50 -17.79 0.68
N ILE A 198 0.73 -18.86 0.54
CA ILE A 198 0.50 -19.81 1.64
C ILE A 198 1.81 -20.45 2.07
N ALA A 199 2.66 -20.84 1.12
CA ALA A 199 3.98 -21.37 1.39
C ALA A 199 4.88 -20.34 2.09
N ALA A 200 4.84 -19.07 1.69
CA ALA A 200 5.56 -17.98 2.34
C ALA A 200 5.12 -17.79 3.79
N ILE A 201 3.82 -17.83 4.07
CA ILE A 201 3.27 -17.78 5.44
C ILE A 201 3.76 -19.00 6.25
N ALA A 202 3.70 -20.19 5.67
CA ALA A 202 4.16 -21.42 6.34
C ALA A 202 5.67 -21.36 6.68
N LEU A 203 6.49 -20.78 5.79
CA LEU A 203 7.92 -20.56 6.05
C LEU A 203 8.16 -19.43 7.05
N LEU A 204 7.32 -18.41 7.09
CA LEU A 204 7.42 -17.30 8.03
C LEU A 204 7.21 -17.79 9.48
N LEU A 205 6.23 -18.64 9.74
CA LEU A 205 5.84 -19.04 11.10
C LEU A 205 7.03 -19.55 11.95
N PRO A 206 7.86 -20.50 11.49
CA PRO A 206 9.04 -20.92 12.26
C PRO A 206 10.10 -19.82 12.39
N LEU A 207 10.19 -18.89 11.41
CA LEU A 207 11.13 -17.77 11.45
C LEU A 207 10.73 -16.70 12.48
N LEU A 208 9.46 -16.64 12.88
CA LEU A 208 8.99 -15.64 13.86
C LEU A 208 9.67 -15.79 15.22
N VAL A 209 9.99 -17.02 15.63
CA VAL A 209 10.62 -17.26 16.93
C VAL A 209 12.02 -16.64 17.00
N PRO A 210 12.99 -16.97 16.12
CA PRO A 210 14.29 -16.32 16.12
C PRO A 210 14.18 -14.82 15.80
N PHE A 211 13.34 -14.42 14.84
CA PHE A 211 13.14 -13.02 14.48
C PHE A 211 12.65 -12.17 15.66
N SER A 212 11.75 -12.70 16.48
CA SER A 212 11.24 -12.00 17.66
C SER A 212 12.28 -11.77 18.75
N ARG A 213 13.40 -12.54 18.76
CA ARG A 213 14.48 -12.39 19.74
C ARG A 213 15.47 -11.28 19.39
N LEU A 214 15.49 -10.86 18.12
CA LEU A 214 16.35 -9.76 17.66
C LEU A 214 15.84 -8.42 18.21
N ASP A 215 16.73 -7.46 18.36
CA ASP A 215 16.37 -6.06 18.64
C ASP A 215 15.73 -5.37 17.43
N ASP A 216 15.03 -4.27 17.67
CA ASP A 216 14.27 -3.54 16.63
C ASP A 216 15.18 -3.05 15.49
N GLY A 217 16.38 -2.57 15.80
CA GLY A 217 17.34 -2.08 14.81
C GLY A 217 17.84 -3.20 13.89
N THR A 218 18.25 -4.33 14.48
CA THR A 218 18.71 -5.49 13.72
C THR A 218 17.61 -6.05 12.81
N ARG A 219 16.38 -6.18 13.34
CA ARG A 219 15.22 -6.62 12.52
C ARG A 219 14.98 -5.67 11.33
N SER A 220 14.96 -4.36 11.62
CA SER A 220 14.75 -3.35 10.57
C SER A 220 15.85 -3.41 9.52
N THR A 221 17.10 -3.60 9.92
CA THR A 221 18.24 -3.74 9.00
C THR A 221 18.09 -4.98 8.10
N ILE A 222 17.81 -6.14 8.67
CA ILE A 222 17.64 -7.38 7.91
C ILE A 222 16.52 -7.23 6.88
N VAL A 223 15.35 -6.71 7.31
CA VAL A 223 14.21 -6.57 6.42
C VAL A 223 14.45 -5.49 5.35
N ALA A 224 15.15 -4.38 5.69
CA ALA A 224 15.53 -3.36 4.72
C ALA A 224 16.44 -3.92 3.63
N VAL A 225 17.44 -4.71 4.01
CA VAL A 225 18.37 -5.36 3.06
C VAL A 225 17.61 -6.34 2.17
N LEU A 226 16.77 -7.20 2.74
CA LEU A 226 15.98 -8.17 1.95
C LEU A 226 15.03 -7.47 0.98
N LEU A 227 14.34 -6.41 1.43
CA LEU A 227 13.47 -5.61 0.57
C LEU A 227 14.27 -4.90 -0.53
N GLY A 228 15.40 -4.29 -0.20
CA GLY A 228 16.28 -3.64 -1.19
C GLY A 228 16.80 -4.61 -2.25
N VAL A 229 17.28 -5.79 -1.83
CA VAL A 229 17.73 -6.87 -2.74
C VAL A 229 16.56 -7.34 -3.61
N TRP A 230 15.37 -7.51 -3.04
CA TRP A 230 14.18 -7.89 -3.81
C TRP A 230 13.82 -6.86 -4.88
N LEU A 231 13.80 -5.57 -4.53
CA LEU A 231 13.51 -4.48 -5.47
C LEU A 231 14.58 -4.39 -6.57
N ALA A 232 15.86 -4.55 -6.22
CA ALA A 232 16.94 -4.59 -7.20
C ALA A 232 16.79 -5.79 -8.14
N TRP A 233 16.52 -6.97 -7.60
CA TRP A 233 16.34 -8.19 -8.40
C TRP A 233 15.17 -8.08 -9.37
N THR A 234 14.00 -7.62 -8.92
CA THR A 234 12.84 -7.44 -9.79
C THR A 234 13.12 -6.46 -10.93
N SER A 235 13.91 -5.41 -10.67
CA SER A 235 14.33 -4.45 -11.68
C SER A 235 15.32 -5.08 -12.68
N VAL A 236 16.30 -5.85 -12.21
CA VAL A 236 17.28 -6.54 -13.09
C VAL A 236 16.60 -7.63 -13.91
N ARG A 237 15.63 -8.34 -13.36
CA ARG A 237 14.89 -9.39 -14.09
C ARG A 237 14.19 -8.82 -15.34
N VAL A 238 13.57 -7.66 -15.24
CA VAL A 238 12.95 -6.99 -16.39
C VAL A 238 13.97 -6.78 -17.52
N LEU A 239 15.24 -6.53 -17.18
CA LEU A 239 16.33 -6.38 -18.16
C LEU A 239 16.72 -7.72 -18.80
N LEU A 240 16.72 -8.81 -18.03
CA LEU A 240 17.13 -10.15 -18.48
C LEU A 240 16.07 -10.83 -19.32
N ASP A 241 14.79 -10.64 -19.01
CA ASP A 241 13.66 -11.26 -19.72
C ASP A 241 13.48 -10.71 -21.15
N GLY A 242 14.31 -9.71 -21.54
CA GLY A 242 14.45 -9.27 -22.95
C GLY A 242 13.16 -8.78 -23.60
N SER A 243 12.15 -8.35 -22.83
CA SER A 243 10.94 -7.73 -23.36
C SER A 243 11.26 -6.32 -23.90
N VAL A 244 12.20 -6.26 -24.84
CA VAL A 244 12.52 -5.07 -25.63
C VAL A 244 11.39 -4.87 -26.63
N GLY A 245 10.30 -4.31 -26.19
CA GLY A 245 9.36 -3.65 -27.07
C GLY A 245 10.04 -2.38 -27.58
N ALA A 246 10.81 -2.52 -28.65
CA ALA A 246 11.38 -1.40 -29.38
C ALA A 246 10.24 -0.55 -29.97
N SER A 247 9.69 0.37 -29.21
CA SER A 247 9.01 1.54 -29.75
C SER A 247 9.95 2.72 -29.65
N ALA A 248 10.75 2.88 -30.71
CA ALA A 248 11.58 4.06 -30.92
C ALA A 248 10.66 5.27 -31.16
N GLY A 249 10.47 6.07 -30.13
CA GLY A 249 9.83 7.37 -30.17
C GLY A 249 9.63 7.84 -28.75
N MET A 250 10.17 9.00 -28.36
CA MET A 250 9.75 9.64 -27.11
C MET A 250 8.24 9.92 -27.23
N PRO A 251 7.40 9.26 -26.43
CA PRO A 251 5.96 9.57 -26.44
C PRO A 251 5.79 11.03 -26.00
N GLU A 252 4.87 11.76 -26.63
CA GLU A 252 4.55 13.11 -26.19
C GLU A 252 4.17 13.09 -24.71
N LEU A 253 4.68 14.04 -23.93
CA LEU A 253 4.46 14.14 -22.48
C LEU A 253 2.96 14.00 -22.11
N ARG A 254 2.06 14.44 -22.99
CA ARG A 254 0.62 14.32 -22.85
C ARG A 254 0.12 12.87 -22.94
N GLU A 255 0.67 12.07 -23.84
CA GLU A 255 0.31 10.65 -23.96
C GLU A 255 0.84 9.83 -22.77
N VAL A 256 2.05 10.16 -22.29
CA VAL A 256 2.63 9.56 -21.08
C VAL A 256 1.77 9.85 -19.84
N LEU A 257 1.30 11.08 -19.68
CA LEU A 257 0.49 11.48 -18.52
C LEU A 257 -0.94 10.94 -18.54
N LEU A 258 -1.55 10.78 -19.73
CA LEU A 258 -2.96 10.42 -19.85
C LEU A 258 -3.21 8.92 -20.12
N ARG A 259 -2.29 8.21 -20.77
CA ARG A 259 -2.43 6.77 -21.07
C ARG A 259 -1.87 5.85 -19.98
N ASN A 260 -0.94 6.31 -19.16
CA ASN A 260 -0.16 5.45 -18.27
C ASN A 260 -0.37 5.78 -16.78
N VAL A 261 -1.62 5.81 -16.32
CA VAL A 261 -1.89 5.75 -14.88
C VAL A 261 -1.77 4.29 -14.44
N PRO A 262 -0.81 3.95 -13.56
CA PRO A 262 -0.67 2.59 -13.08
C PRO A 262 -1.96 2.11 -12.42
N PRO A 263 -2.32 0.83 -12.56
CA PRO A 263 -3.48 0.29 -11.86
C PRO A 263 -3.31 0.44 -10.34
N PRO A 264 -4.41 0.69 -9.60
CA PRO A 264 -4.35 0.96 -8.16
C PRO A 264 -3.55 -0.04 -7.31
N PRO A 265 -3.61 -1.37 -7.56
CA PRO A 265 -2.79 -2.31 -6.80
C PRO A 265 -1.29 -2.12 -7.06
N LEU A 266 -0.88 -1.75 -8.27
CA LEU A 266 0.51 -1.46 -8.58
C LEU A 266 0.99 -0.20 -7.86
N LEU A 267 0.16 0.86 -7.81
CA LEU A 267 0.46 2.07 -7.03
C LEU A 267 0.59 1.76 -5.54
N ALA A 268 -0.32 0.94 -5.00
CA ALA A 268 -0.28 0.52 -3.61
C ALA A 268 1.00 -0.29 -3.30
N ASN A 269 1.38 -1.23 -4.17
CA ASN A 269 2.59 -2.04 -4.03
C ASN A 269 3.86 -1.18 -4.06
N LYS A 270 3.99 -0.27 -5.03
CA LYS A 270 5.14 0.64 -5.12
C LYS A 270 5.21 1.58 -3.90
N SER A 271 4.09 2.15 -3.49
CA SER A 271 3.99 3.00 -2.31
C SER A 271 4.36 2.24 -1.03
N PHE A 272 3.85 1.02 -0.87
CA PHE A 272 4.22 0.10 0.20
C PHE A 272 5.73 -0.14 0.22
N SER A 273 6.31 -0.51 -0.91
CA SER A 273 7.72 -0.89 -1.01
C SER A 273 8.66 0.27 -0.67
N TYR A 274 8.42 1.45 -1.26
CA TYR A 274 9.32 2.60 -1.06
C TYR A 274 9.16 3.24 0.31
N LEU A 275 7.92 3.33 0.82
CA LEU A 275 7.67 3.83 2.17
C LEU A 275 8.24 2.88 3.23
N SER A 276 8.11 1.56 3.01
CA SER A 276 8.70 0.53 3.88
C SER A 276 10.22 0.60 3.91
N LEU A 277 10.87 0.74 2.74
CA LEU A 277 12.32 0.83 2.67
C LEU A 277 12.85 2.02 3.48
N GLY A 278 12.30 3.22 3.27
CA GLY A 278 12.70 4.40 4.03
C GLY A 278 12.42 4.29 5.54
N TRP A 279 11.27 3.72 5.91
CA TRP A 279 10.90 3.50 7.29
C TRP A 279 11.80 2.48 7.99
N LEU A 280 12.15 1.38 7.32
CA LEU A 280 13.05 0.35 7.82
C LEU A 280 14.48 0.87 7.98
N LEU A 281 15.00 1.66 7.02
CA LEU A 281 16.31 2.30 7.13
C LEU A 281 16.38 3.24 8.33
N ALA A 282 15.33 4.03 8.57
CA ALA A 282 15.26 4.85 9.77
C ALA A 282 15.16 4.01 11.05
N GLY A 283 14.42 2.89 11.02
CA GLY A 283 14.34 1.91 12.12
C GLY A 283 15.66 1.19 12.39
N ALA A 284 16.53 1.07 11.39
CA ALA A 284 17.90 0.55 11.50
C ALA A 284 18.89 1.55 12.13
N GLY A 285 18.42 2.74 12.54
CA GLY A 285 19.25 3.78 13.17
C GLY A 285 19.82 4.82 12.20
N ILE A 286 19.44 4.76 10.91
CA ILE A 286 19.82 5.80 9.94
C ILE A 286 18.96 7.03 10.18
N VAL A 287 19.59 8.20 10.18
CA VAL A 287 18.88 9.48 10.37
C VAL A 287 17.77 9.62 9.32
N PRO A 288 16.52 9.99 9.69
CA PRO A 288 15.35 9.90 8.80
C PRO A 288 15.49 10.62 7.45
N TYR A 289 16.11 11.80 7.41
CA TYR A 289 16.34 12.49 6.13
C TYR A 289 17.40 11.81 5.26
N VAL A 290 18.38 11.12 5.86
CA VAL A 290 19.37 10.30 5.13
C VAL A 290 18.70 9.06 4.59
N ALA A 291 17.88 8.36 5.40
CA ALA A 291 17.09 7.22 4.98
C ALA A 291 16.14 7.58 3.81
N ALA A 292 15.51 8.75 3.89
CA ALA A 292 14.70 9.31 2.81
C ALA A 292 15.52 9.52 1.53
N GLY A 293 16.67 10.18 1.63
CA GLY A 293 17.57 10.42 0.51
C GLY A 293 18.10 9.12 -0.11
N MET A 294 18.47 8.14 0.72
CA MET A 294 18.90 6.80 0.26
C MET A 294 17.80 6.08 -0.51
N THR A 295 16.55 6.15 -0.02
CA THR A 295 15.41 5.53 -0.71
C THR A 295 15.18 6.17 -2.08
N VAL A 296 15.16 7.50 -2.16
CA VAL A 296 14.96 8.22 -3.43
C VAL A 296 16.11 7.92 -4.40
N LEU A 297 17.35 7.97 -3.93
CA LEU A 297 18.53 7.66 -4.76
C LEU A 297 18.49 6.21 -5.27
N PHE A 298 18.13 5.26 -4.40
CA PHE A 298 18.01 3.85 -4.78
C PHE A 298 16.96 3.66 -5.87
N VAL A 299 15.76 4.23 -5.71
CA VAL A 299 14.69 4.14 -6.72
C VAL A 299 15.11 4.83 -8.02
N LEU A 300 15.79 5.99 -7.93
CA LEU A 300 16.33 6.68 -9.10
C LEU A 300 17.31 5.79 -9.87
N LEU A 301 18.24 5.13 -9.17
CA LEU A 301 19.20 4.22 -9.80
C LEU A 301 18.49 3.03 -10.47
N LEU A 302 17.48 2.44 -9.82
CA LEU A 302 16.69 1.36 -10.42
C LEU A 302 15.94 1.83 -11.66
N THR A 303 15.35 3.02 -11.61
CA THR A 303 14.64 3.63 -12.75
C THR A 303 15.61 3.93 -13.91
N MET A 304 16.79 4.48 -13.61
CA MET A 304 17.81 4.74 -14.63
C MET A 304 18.33 3.45 -15.27
N LEU A 305 18.50 2.39 -14.49
CA LEU A 305 18.87 1.08 -14.98
C LEU A 305 17.84 0.55 -15.99
N GLN A 306 16.54 0.70 -15.69
CA GLN A 306 15.46 0.27 -16.57
C GLN A 306 15.34 1.13 -17.85
N LEU A 307 15.59 2.45 -17.76
CA LEU A 307 15.58 3.37 -18.91
C LEU A 307 16.63 3.02 -19.97
N GLY A 308 17.74 2.42 -19.57
CA GLY A 308 18.81 2.01 -20.50
C GLY A 308 18.43 0.83 -21.42
N VAL A 309 17.36 0.09 -21.10
CA VAL A 309 17.03 -1.18 -21.79
C VAL A 309 15.58 -1.21 -22.30
N SER A 310 14.67 -0.60 -21.59
CA SER A 310 13.25 -0.51 -21.99
C SER A 310 12.69 0.85 -21.53
N SER A 311 11.77 1.43 -22.31
CA SER A 311 11.01 2.58 -21.80
C SER A 311 10.15 2.10 -20.63
N PRO A 312 10.44 2.48 -19.38
CA PRO A 312 9.60 2.05 -18.27
C PRO A 312 8.27 2.78 -18.40
N ASP A 313 7.18 2.02 -18.53
CA ASP A 313 5.83 2.58 -18.69
C ASP A 313 5.45 3.55 -17.55
N TYR A 314 6.14 3.46 -16.39
CA TYR A 314 5.80 4.20 -15.19
C TYR A 314 6.99 4.79 -14.41
N GLY A 315 8.17 4.94 -15.01
CA GLY A 315 9.40 5.32 -14.29
C GLY A 315 9.31 6.67 -13.56
N TRP A 316 8.61 7.66 -14.12
CA TRP A 316 8.36 8.94 -13.46
C TRP A 316 7.45 8.82 -12.23
N VAL A 317 6.49 7.86 -12.25
CA VAL A 317 5.60 7.56 -11.11
C VAL A 317 6.41 6.97 -9.96
N ASP A 318 7.38 6.12 -10.24
CA ASP A 318 8.28 5.55 -9.24
C ASP A 318 9.05 6.63 -8.49
N LEU A 319 9.61 7.60 -9.21
CA LEU A 319 10.33 8.72 -8.61
C LEU A 319 9.40 9.60 -7.77
N LEU A 320 8.20 9.88 -8.27
CA LEU A 320 7.22 10.69 -7.54
C LEU A 320 6.79 10.01 -6.24
N ILE A 321 6.51 8.71 -6.28
CA ILE A 321 6.16 7.93 -5.09
C ILE A 321 7.35 7.86 -4.12
N ALA A 322 8.58 7.65 -4.62
CA ALA A 322 9.76 7.62 -3.78
C ALA A 322 10.04 8.96 -3.10
N CYS A 323 9.88 10.08 -3.81
CA CYS A 323 9.99 11.42 -3.23
C CYS A 323 8.93 11.66 -2.15
N LEU A 324 7.68 11.27 -2.40
CA LEU A 324 6.60 11.39 -1.42
C LEU A 324 6.86 10.51 -0.19
N ALA A 325 7.26 9.26 -0.40
CA ALA A 325 7.65 8.34 0.68
C ALA A 325 8.82 8.91 1.49
N GLY A 326 9.86 9.41 0.84
CA GLY A 326 11.00 10.05 1.48
C GLY A 326 10.59 11.28 2.30
N TRP A 327 9.72 12.13 1.76
CA TRP A 327 9.19 13.29 2.50
C TRP A 327 8.41 12.86 3.75
N ILE A 328 7.57 11.81 3.65
CA ILE A 328 6.84 11.26 4.80
C ILE A 328 7.82 10.76 5.86
N VAL A 329 8.84 9.97 5.47
CA VAL A 329 9.85 9.43 6.38
C VAL A 329 10.61 10.57 7.08
N ALA A 330 11.11 11.54 6.33
CA ALA A 330 11.87 12.67 6.87
C ALA A 330 11.04 13.54 7.84
N ARG A 331 9.73 13.69 7.58
CA ARG A 331 8.85 14.57 8.34
C ARG A 331 8.23 13.91 9.57
N TRP A 332 7.91 12.62 9.47
CA TRP A 332 7.08 11.93 10.47
C TRP A 332 7.87 10.98 11.37
N ILE A 333 9.08 10.57 10.99
CA ILE A 333 9.94 9.77 11.87
C ILE A 333 10.78 10.73 12.72
N PRO A 334 10.74 10.62 14.05
CA PRO A 334 11.54 11.45 14.93
C PRO A 334 13.02 11.10 14.78
N ARG A 335 13.87 12.09 14.95
CA ARG A 335 15.31 11.87 15.12
C ARG A 335 15.53 11.14 16.43
N SER A 336 16.15 10.00 16.39
CA SER A 336 16.61 9.23 17.55
C SER A 336 17.76 9.92 18.25
#